data_523a530b6d98be610ead32d207c67b9f
#
_entry.id   523a530b6d98be610ead32d207c67b9f
#
_cell.length_a   1.000
_cell.length_b   1.000
_cell.length_c   1.000
_cell.angle_alpha   90.00
_cell.angle_beta   90.00
_cell.angle_gamma   90.00
#
_symmetry.space_group_name_H-M   'P 1'
#
loop_
_entity.id
_entity.type
_entity.pdbx_description
1 polymer ?
#
loop_
_entity_poly.entity_id
_entity_poly.type
_entity_poly.pdbx_seq_one_letter_code
_entity_poly.pdbx_strand_id
1 'polypeptide(L)'
;LSSSASSWDDWIADFKADGYSSSELVAWSYDWTQSNVTTAQQLSTKIQSVLSQTGASKVDLVVHSMGALNSRYYLKNLGGTSYVDDFVSVAGVNHGTTTASWCSWLYTSCAQMYTGSSFLTSLNSGDETPGSVSYASYWSNCDDALTPDTTAILSGATNVEVGCVSHTDMNNDHGVYEQVRNFVA
;
A
#
# COMPACT_ATOMS: atom_id res chain seq x y z
N LEU A 1 -0.25 -5.00 12.29
CA LEU A 1 -0.97 -5.81 11.30
C LEU A 1 -2.50 -5.68 11.37
N SER A 2 -3.07 -5.18 12.46
CA SER A 2 -4.52 -5.03 12.66
C SER A 2 -5.03 -3.60 12.42
N SER A 3 -4.45 -2.89 11.46
CA SER A 3 -4.88 -1.53 11.11
C SER A 3 -6.30 -1.55 10.52
N SER A 4 -7.09 -0.55 10.92
CA SER A 4 -8.43 -0.29 10.37
C SER A 4 -8.41 0.98 9.52
N ALA A 5 -9.53 1.31 8.89
CA ALA A 5 -9.69 2.58 8.17
C ALA A 5 -9.32 3.80 9.03
N SER A 6 -9.57 3.74 10.35
CA SER A 6 -9.23 4.83 11.28
C SER A 6 -7.73 5.10 11.44
N SER A 7 -6.84 4.20 11.00
CA SER A 7 -5.41 4.49 10.98
C SER A 7 -5.01 5.56 9.95
N TRP A 8 -5.95 6.05 9.15
CA TRP A 8 -5.78 7.11 8.18
C TRP A 8 -6.47 8.42 8.57
N ASP A 9 -7.05 8.51 9.79
CA ASP A 9 -7.88 9.66 10.19
C ASP A 9 -7.09 10.97 10.16
N ASP A 10 -5.81 10.96 10.55
CA ASP A 10 -4.94 12.14 10.52
C ASP A 10 -4.71 12.61 9.08
N TRP A 11 -4.34 11.72 8.17
CA TRP A 11 -4.14 12.07 6.75
C TRP A 11 -5.44 12.47 6.05
N ILE A 12 -6.58 11.85 6.43
CA ILE A 12 -7.89 12.28 5.92
C ILE A 12 -8.21 13.71 6.39
N ALA A 13 -7.83 14.06 7.62
CA ALA A 13 -7.99 15.44 8.11
C ALA A 13 -7.08 16.42 7.37
N ASP A 14 -5.83 16.04 7.11
CA ASP A 14 -4.86 16.81 6.34
C ASP A 14 -5.32 17.03 4.88
N PHE A 15 -5.77 15.99 4.18
CA PHE A 15 -6.32 16.10 2.82
C PHE A 15 -7.54 17.05 2.78
N LYS A 16 -8.41 16.98 3.79
CA LYS A 16 -9.55 17.92 3.89
C LYS A 16 -9.09 19.36 4.12
N ALA A 17 -8.06 19.57 4.93
CA ALA A 17 -7.48 20.89 5.15
C ALA A 17 -6.85 21.45 3.87
N ASP A 18 -6.32 20.58 3.00
CA ASP A 18 -5.79 20.94 1.69
C ASP A 18 -6.87 21.09 0.59
N GLY A 19 -8.16 20.94 0.95
CA GLY A 19 -9.29 21.23 0.08
C GLY A 19 -9.99 20.03 -0.56
N TYR A 20 -9.55 18.79 -0.28
CA TYR A 20 -10.24 17.60 -0.75
C TYR A 20 -11.59 17.41 -0.04
N SER A 21 -12.62 17.08 -0.79
CA SER A 21 -13.93 16.77 -0.21
C SER A 21 -13.98 15.38 0.42
N SER A 22 -14.89 15.16 1.34
CA SER A 22 -15.08 13.85 1.97
C SER A 22 -15.52 12.75 0.97
N SER A 23 -16.09 13.13 -0.18
CA SER A 23 -16.48 12.19 -1.22
C SER A 23 -15.30 11.69 -2.06
N GLU A 24 -14.18 12.40 -2.06
CA GLU A 24 -12.95 12.01 -2.75
C GLU A 24 -12.05 11.11 -1.89
N LEU A 25 -12.28 11.05 -0.59
CA LEU A 25 -11.43 10.35 0.37
C LEU A 25 -12.11 9.07 0.87
N VAL A 26 -11.50 7.93 0.62
CA VAL A 26 -12.06 6.62 0.98
C VAL A 26 -11.03 5.80 1.74
N ALA A 27 -11.17 5.68 3.05
CA ALA A 27 -10.43 4.70 3.84
C ALA A 27 -11.20 3.37 3.89
N TRP A 28 -10.45 2.25 3.79
CA TRP A 28 -11.04 0.93 3.71
C TRP A 28 -10.39 -0.06 4.66
N SER A 29 -11.21 -0.76 5.45
CA SER A 29 -10.78 -1.85 6.32
C SER A 29 -11.03 -3.20 5.66
N TYR A 30 -10.11 -4.16 5.86
CA TYR A 30 -10.24 -5.53 5.38
C TYR A 30 -9.74 -6.52 6.44
N ASP A 31 -10.12 -7.79 6.30
CA ASP A 31 -9.57 -8.86 7.15
C ASP A 31 -8.13 -9.16 6.71
N TRP A 32 -7.19 -8.73 7.52
CA TRP A 32 -5.76 -8.88 7.27
C TRP A 32 -5.24 -10.31 7.40
N THR A 33 -6.02 -11.23 7.96
CA THR A 33 -5.61 -12.64 8.18
C THR A 33 -5.75 -13.51 6.94
N GLN A 34 -6.61 -13.09 6.00
CA GLN A 34 -6.88 -13.81 4.77
C GLN A 34 -5.74 -13.63 3.74
N SER A 35 -5.79 -14.42 2.67
CA SER A 35 -4.84 -14.30 1.56
C SER A 35 -4.83 -12.90 0.95
N ASN A 36 -3.63 -12.36 0.64
CA ASN A 36 -3.49 -11.12 -0.13
C ASN A 36 -4.17 -11.19 -1.50
N VAL A 37 -4.30 -12.38 -2.09
CA VAL A 37 -5.06 -12.58 -3.33
C VAL A 37 -6.54 -12.30 -3.11
N THR A 38 -7.13 -12.83 -2.02
CA THR A 38 -8.53 -12.57 -1.66
C THR A 38 -8.76 -11.10 -1.37
N THR A 39 -7.87 -10.47 -0.62
CA THR A 39 -7.93 -9.03 -0.34
C THR A 39 -7.83 -8.20 -1.63
N ALA A 40 -6.97 -8.59 -2.58
CA ALA A 40 -6.85 -7.92 -3.88
C ALA A 40 -8.14 -8.00 -4.70
N GLN A 41 -8.86 -9.14 -4.65
CA GLN A 41 -10.18 -9.29 -5.31
C GLN A 41 -11.23 -8.37 -4.66
N GLN A 42 -11.22 -8.28 -3.33
CA GLN A 42 -12.11 -7.37 -2.60
C GLN A 42 -11.77 -5.90 -2.90
N LEU A 43 -10.47 -5.55 -2.98
CA LEU A 43 -10.01 -4.23 -3.39
C LEU A 43 -10.49 -3.86 -4.79
N SER A 44 -10.40 -4.78 -5.74
CA SER A 44 -10.95 -4.59 -7.09
C SER A 44 -12.43 -4.21 -7.05
N THR A 45 -13.24 -4.95 -6.28
CA THR A 45 -14.67 -4.66 -6.11
C THR A 45 -14.88 -3.29 -5.44
N LYS A 46 -14.08 -2.97 -4.41
CA LYS A 46 -14.14 -1.68 -3.71
C LYS A 46 -13.86 -0.51 -4.65
N ILE A 47 -12.79 -0.60 -5.46
CA ILE A 47 -12.42 0.43 -6.43
C ILE A 47 -13.53 0.63 -7.47
N GLN A 48 -14.10 -0.44 -8.03
CA GLN A 48 -15.22 -0.32 -8.96
C GLN A 48 -16.44 0.38 -8.34
N SER A 49 -16.71 0.10 -7.06
CA SER A 49 -17.77 0.79 -6.32
C SER A 49 -17.48 2.28 -6.15
N VAL A 50 -16.25 2.65 -5.81
CA VAL A 50 -15.82 4.06 -5.68
C VAL A 50 -15.95 4.79 -7.01
N LEU A 51 -15.44 4.24 -8.09
CA LEU A 51 -15.53 4.82 -9.43
C LEU A 51 -16.98 5.04 -9.86
N SER A 52 -17.85 4.04 -9.58
CA SER A 52 -19.29 4.16 -9.88
C SER A 52 -19.99 5.24 -9.06
N GLN A 53 -19.59 5.45 -7.80
CA GLN A 53 -20.19 6.44 -6.91
C GLN A 53 -19.71 7.86 -7.21
N THR A 54 -18.45 8.01 -7.57
CA THR A 54 -17.82 9.31 -7.82
C THR A 54 -17.93 9.79 -9.26
N GLY A 55 -18.11 8.86 -10.20
CA GLY A 55 -18.01 9.15 -11.64
C GLY A 55 -16.57 9.35 -12.13
N ALA A 56 -15.57 9.14 -11.27
CA ALA A 56 -14.16 9.20 -11.66
C ALA A 56 -13.80 8.01 -12.57
N SER A 57 -12.78 8.18 -13.41
CA SER A 57 -12.26 7.12 -14.28
C SER A 57 -11.14 6.31 -13.61
N LYS A 58 -10.43 6.90 -12.66
CA LYS A 58 -9.32 6.32 -11.91
C LYS A 58 -9.32 6.78 -10.45
N VAL A 59 -8.57 6.08 -9.62
CA VAL A 59 -8.29 6.43 -8.22
C VAL A 59 -6.79 6.48 -8.00
N ASP A 60 -6.36 7.24 -7.00
CA ASP A 60 -5.04 7.12 -6.41
C ASP A 60 -5.10 6.15 -5.23
N LEU A 61 -4.12 5.28 -5.15
CA LEU A 61 -4.11 4.19 -4.19
C LEU A 61 -2.94 4.34 -3.23
N VAL A 62 -3.21 4.87 -2.05
CA VAL A 62 -2.22 5.04 -0.97
C VAL A 62 -2.37 3.89 0.02
N VAL A 63 -1.28 3.16 0.23
CA VAL A 63 -1.30 1.94 1.04
C VAL A 63 -0.16 1.91 2.05
N HIS A 64 -0.40 1.24 3.18
CA HIS A 64 0.60 1.07 4.24
C HIS A 64 0.93 -0.41 4.45
N SER A 65 2.22 -0.70 4.69
CA SER A 65 2.68 -2.01 5.13
C SER A 65 2.25 -3.15 4.19
N MET A 66 1.58 -4.18 4.71
CA MET A 66 1.06 -5.32 3.95
C MET A 66 0.04 -4.92 2.88
N GLY A 67 -0.60 -3.75 3.00
CA GLY A 67 -1.48 -3.21 1.97
C GLY A 67 -0.80 -3.07 0.60
N ALA A 68 0.52 -2.92 0.57
CA ALA A 68 1.28 -2.90 -0.67
C ALA A 68 1.20 -4.23 -1.45
N LEU A 69 1.17 -5.36 -0.76
CA LEU A 69 1.16 -6.68 -1.40
C LEU A 69 -0.14 -6.98 -2.13
N ASN A 70 -1.28 -6.80 -1.46
CA ASN A 70 -2.58 -7.03 -2.08
C ASN A 70 -2.89 -6.01 -3.18
N SER A 71 -2.48 -4.77 -3.01
CA SER A 71 -2.66 -3.72 -4.01
C SER A 71 -1.78 -3.94 -5.25
N ARG A 72 -0.52 -4.31 -5.08
CA ARG A 72 0.36 -4.68 -6.20
C ARG A 72 -0.14 -5.94 -6.92
N TYR A 73 -0.71 -6.91 -6.18
CA TYR A 73 -1.34 -8.06 -6.81
C TYR A 73 -2.55 -7.65 -7.65
N TYR A 74 -3.37 -6.73 -7.16
CA TYR A 74 -4.48 -6.15 -7.93
C TYR A 74 -4.00 -5.47 -9.21
N LEU A 75 -2.99 -4.60 -9.10
CA LEU A 75 -2.42 -3.90 -10.26
C LEU A 75 -1.88 -4.87 -11.30
N LYS A 76 -1.08 -5.84 -10.88
CA LYS A 76 -0.35 -6.73 -11.79
C LYS A 76 -1.20 -7.85 -12.38
N ASN A 77 -2.14 -8.42 -11.61
CA ASN A 77 -2.81 -9.68 -11.96
C ASN A 77 -4.32 -9.54 -12.19
N LEU A 78 -4.95 -8.45 -11.74
CA LEU A 78 -6.41 -8.26 -11.80
C LEU A 78 -6.83 -7.06 -12.66
N GLY A 79 -5.93 -6.53 -13.48
CA GLY A 79 -6.22 -5.43 -14.40
C GLY A 79 -6.32 -4.05 -13.74
N GLY A 80 -5.81 -3.91 -12.51
CA GLY A 80 -5.88 -2.68 -11.72
C GLY A 80 -5.25 -1.46 -12.39
N THR A 81 -4.24 -1.67 -13.25
CA THR A 81 -3.55 -0.59 -13.97
C THR A 81 -4.46 0.25 -14.88
N SER A 82 -5.64 -0.25 -15.22
CA SER A 82 -6.65 0.51 -15.98
C SER A 82 -7.45 1.49 -15.11
N TYR A 83 -7.42 1.34 -13.79
CA TYR A 83 -8.28 2.05 -12.85
C TYR A 83 -7.52 2.82 -11.77
N VAL A 84 -6.20 2.71 -11.73
CA VAL A 84 -5.34 3.43 -10.81
C VAL A 84 -4.46 4.41 -11.59
N ASP A 85 -4.35 5.64 -11.10
CA ASP A 85 -3.45 6.66 -11.67
C ASP A 85 -2.12 6.65 -10.94
N ASP A 86 -2.16 6.86 -9.63
CA ASP A 86 -0.99 6.83 -8.78
C ASP A 86 -1.07 5.70 -7.74
N PHE A 87 0.03 4.98 -7.56
CA PHE A 87 0.20 3.99 -6.51
C PHE A 87 1.31 4.43 -5.55
N VAL A 88 0.95 4.61 -4.29
CA VAL A 88 1.87 5.03 -3.24
C VAL A 88 1.97 3.96 -2.15
N SER A 89 3.15 3.40 -1.98
CA SER A 89 3.51 2.43 -0.95
C SER A 89 4.20 3.13 0.21
N VAL A 90 3.56 3.24 1.36
CA VAL A 90 4.12 3.81 2.59
C VAL A 90 4.55 2.67 3.51
N ALA A 91 5.83 2.58 3.84
CA ALA A 91 6.41 1.47 4.60
C ALA A 91 5.95 0.09 4.06
N GLY A 92 5.85 -0.04 2.74
CA GLY A 92 5.31 -1.25 2.10
C GLY A 92 6.25 -2.44 2.22
N VAL A 93 5.69 -3.62 2.49
CA VAL A 93 6.44 -4.88 2.59
C VAL A 93 6.71 -5.45 1.19
N ASN A 94 7.26 -4.64 0.28
CA ASN A 94 7.32 -4.96 -1.15
C ASN A 94 8.10 -6.24 -1.48
N HIS A 95 9.18 -6.52 -0.73
CA HIS A 95 10.00 -7.74 -0.87
C HIS A 95 9.94 -8.67 0.34
N GLY A 96 8.95 -8.45 1.22
CA GLY A 96 8.71 -9.26 2.40
C GLY A 96 9.52 -8.83 3.62
N THR A 97 9.26 -9.47 4.75
CA THR A 97 9.99 -9.25 5.99
C THR A 97 10.17 -10.54 6.76
N THR A 98 11.32 -10.72 7.39
CA THR A 98 11.58 -11.87 8.27
C THR A 98 10.78 -11.81 9.56
N THR A 99 10.33 -10.62 9.98
CA THR A 99 9.45 -10.45 11.15
C THR A 99 8.10 -11.16 10.97
N ALA A 100 7.65 -11.43 9.74
CA ALA A 100 6.44 -12.22 9.48
C ALA A 100 6.52 -13.68 9.99
N SER A 101 7.70 -14.16 10.37
CA SER A 101 7.90 -15.54 10.86
C SER A 101 7.01 -15.88 12.05
N TRP A 102 6.69 -14.94 12.93
CA TRP A 102 5.89 -15.18 14.13
C TRP A 102 4.42 -15.52 13.84
N CYS A 103 3.89 -15.11 12.67
CA CYS A 103 2.48 -15.34 12.28
C CYS A 103 2.32 -16.19 11.01
N SER A 104 3.41 -16.52 10.32
CA SER A 104 3.37 -17.22 9.02
C SER A 104 2.77 -18.63 9.07
N TRP A 105 2.75 -19.25 10.23
CA TRP A 105 2.14 -20.56 10.47
C TRP A 105 0.65 -20.46 10.84
N LEU A 106 0.16 -19.27 11.18
CA LEU A 106 -1.23 -19.01 11.57
C LEU A 106 -2.07 -18.44 10.43
N TYR A 107 -1.51 -17.48 9.67
CA TYR A 107 -2.25 -16.69 8.70
C TYR A 107 -1.62 -16.75 7.32
N THR A 108 -2.46 -16.96 6.31
CA THR A 108 -2.01 -17.01 4.91
C THR A 108 -1.34 -15.71 4.47
N SER A 109 -1.86 -14.56 4.90
CA SER A 109 -1.25 -13.25 4.60
C SER A 109 0.18 -13.14 5.13
N CYS A 110 0.43 -13.60 6.36
CA CYS A 110 1.77 -13.60 6.94
C CYS A 110 2.71 -14.55 6.21
N ALA A 111 2.25 -15.76 5.84
CA ALA A 111 3.03 -16.69 5.05
C ALA A 111 3.41 -16.09 3.69
N GLN A 112 2.50 -15.34 3.07
CA GLN A 112 2.75 -14.63 1.82
C GLN A 112 3.71 -13.44 1.98
N MET A 113 3.67 -12.76 3.14
CA MET A 113 4.54 -11.63 3.47
C MET A 113 5.95 -12.05 3.89
N TYR A 114 6.16 -13.31 4.26
CA TYR A 114 7.48 -13.80 4.66
C TYR A 114 8.46 -13.76 3.48
N THR A 115 9.66 -13.24 3.73
CA THR A 115 10.73 -13.11 2.72
C THR A 115 11.00 -14.44 2.02
N GLY A 116 11.02 -14.43 0.68
CA GLY A 116 11.26 -15.62 -0.12
C GLY A 116 10.03 -16.51 -0.34
N SER A 117 8.84 -16.10 0.11
CA SER A 117 7.61 -16.83 -0.19
C SER A 117 7.36 -16.95 -1.70
N SER A 118 6.68 -18.01 -2.12
CA SER A 118 6.31 -18.19 -3.53
C SER A 118 5.41 -17.06 -4.05
N PHE A 119 4.58 -16.49 -3.17
CA PHE A 119 3.75 -15.34 -3.47
C PHE A 119 4.60 -14.12 -3.84
N LEU A 120 5.59 -13.76 -3.00
CA LEU A 120 6.50 -12.64 -3.27
C LEU A 120 7.38 -12.89 -4.50
N THR A 121 7.89 -14.09 -4.66
CA THR A 121 8.68 -14.47 -5.83
C THR A 121 7.89 -14.26 -7.12
N SER A 122 6.61 -14.64 -7.13
CA SER A 122 5.72 -14.42 -8.27
C SER A 122 5.37 -12.94 -8.45
N LEU A 123 5.05 -12.22 -7.37
CA LEU A 123 4.65 -10.82 -7.41
C LEU A 123 5.79 -9.93 -7.91
N ASN A 124 7.02 -10.21 -7.51
CA ASN A 124 8.22 -9.44 -7.86
C ASN A 124 8.89 -9.93 -9.15
N SER A 125 8.38 -10.98 -9.80
CA SER A 125 8.98 -11.44 -11.06
C SER A 125 8.68 -10.49 -12.22
N GLY A 126 9.69 -10.15 -13.01
CA GLY A 126 9.55 -9.25 -14.15
C GLY A 126 9.32 -7.79 -13.73
N ASP A 127 8.31 -7.14 -14.32
CA ASP A 127 8.00 -5.74 -14.03
C ASP A 127 7.25 -5.62 -12.69
N GLU A 128 7.82 -4.87 -11.75
CA GLU A 128 7.22 -4.61 -10.43
C GLU A 128 6.26 -3.41 -10.45
N THR A 129 6.34 -2.58 -11.48
CA THR A 129 5.60 -1.33 -11.66
C THR A 129 4.86 -1.29 -13.01
N PRO A 130 3.97 -2.27 -13.27
CA PRO A 130 3.38 -2.48 -14.59
C PRO A 130 2.44 -1.35 -15.01
N GLY A 131 2.31 -1.17 -16.32
CA GLY A 131 1.34 -0.26 -16.92
C GLY A 131 1.78 1.19 -16.97
N SER A 132 0.79 2.10 -17.01
CA SER A 132 1.00 3.56 -17.04
C SER A 132 0.71 4.23 -15.70
N VAL A 133 0.67 3.46 -14.63
CA VAL A 133 0.51 3.95 -13.26
C VAL A 133 1.80 4.62 -12.82
N SER A 134 1.73 5.76 -12.13
CA SER A 134 2.89 6.35 -11.46
C SER A 134 3.10 5.63 -10.12
N TYR A 135 4.32 5.21 -9.83
CA TYR A 135 4.62 4.45 -8.61
C TYR A 135 5.56 5.22 -7.70
N ALA A 136 5.23 5.28 -6.41
CA ALA A 136 6.13 5.75 -5.37
C ALA A 136 6.20 4.79 -4.18
N SER A 137 7.36 4.73 -3.54
CA SER A 137 7.56 4.03 -2.27
C SER A 137 8.29 4.93 -1.29
N TYR A 138 7.63 5.23 -0.16
CA TYR A 138 8.16 5.99 0.96
C TYR A 138 8.58 5.03 2.05
N TRP A 139 9.83 5.10 2.49
CA TRP A 139 10.40 4.18 3.45
C TRP A 139 11.28 4.89 4.48
N SER A 140 11.45 4.28 5.64
CA SER A 140 12.23 4.82 6.76
C SER A 140 13.38 3.89 7.11
N ASN A 141 14.53 4.48 7.42
CA ASN A 141 15.70 3.75 7.93
C ASN A 141 15.59 3.39 9.42
N CYS A 142 14.47 3.76 10.06
CA CYS A 142 14.13 3.41 11.44
C CYS A 142 12.86 2.55 11.51
N ASP A 143 12.48 1.90 10.42
CA ASP A 143 11.30 1.02 10.39
C ASP A 143 11.56 -0.22 11.27
N ASP A 144 10.81 -0.35 12.35
CA ASP A 144 10.98 -1.40 13.37
C ASP A 144 10.23 -2.70 13.05
N ALA A 145 9.46 -2.73 11.96
CA ALA A 145 8.72 -3.90 11.49
C ALA A 145 9.30 -4.53 10.22
N LEU A 146 9.99 -3.76 9.39
CA LEU A 146 10.62 -4.25 8.17
C LEU A 146 12.07 -4.67 8.44
N THR A 147 12.41 -5.89 8.03
CA THR A 147 13.78 -6.40 8.15
C THR A 147 14.16 -7.16 6.87
N PRO A 148 15.10 -6.60 6.08
CA PRO A 148 15.65 -5.24 6.19
C PRO A 148 14.63 -4.15 5.83
N ASP A 149 14.81 -2.93 6.32
CA ASP A 149 13.97 -1.76 6.00
C ASP A 149 13.93 -1.43 4.51
N THR A 150 15.03 -1.64 3.81
CA THR A 150 15.14 -1.51 2.35
C THR A 150 14.24 -2.47 1.55
N THR A 151 13.57 -3.41 2.20
CA THR A 151 12.55 -4.28 1.57
C THR A 151 11.36 -3.47 1.04
N ALA A 152 11.18 -2.24 1.52
CA ALA A 152 10.17 -1.32 1.04
C ALA A 152 10.49 -0.70 -0.34
N ILE A 153 11.75 -0.69 -0.76
CA ILE A 153 12.16 -0.17 -2.07
C ILE A 153 11.48 -0.98 -3.18
N LEU A 154 10.90 -0.30 -4.16
CA LEU A 154 10.16 -0.90 -5.27
C LEU A 154 10.86 -0.58 -6.60
N SER A 155 11.23 -1.59 -7.36
CA SER A 155 11.93 -1.41 -8.64
C SER A 155 11.02 -0.71 -9.66
N GLY A 156 11.54 0.35 -10.28
CA GLY A 156 10.79 1.18 -11.23
C GLY A 156 9.98 2.31 -10.62
N ALA A 157 9.85 2.38 -9.28
CA ALA A 157 9.13 3.43 -8.59
C ALA A 157 10.05 4.63 -8.22
N THR A 158 9.43 5.76 -7.90
CA THR A 158 10.08 6.84 -7.15
C THR A 158 10.25 6.38 -5.70
N ASN A 159 11.48 6.07 -5.29
CA ASN A 159 11.77 5.61 -3.93
C ASN A 159 12.31 6.77 -3.09
N VAL A 160 11.66 7.06 -1.96
CA VAL A 160 12.00 8.18 -1.08
C VAL A 160 12.25 7.67 0.34
N GLU A 161 13.45 7.94 0.86
CA GLU A 161 13.75 7.76 2.28
C GLU A 161 13.28 9.01 3.05
N VAL A 162 12.34 8.81 3.98
CA VAL A 162 11.71 9.91 4.72
C VAL A 162 12.42 10.27 6.03
N GLY A 163 13.56 9.64 6.30
CA GLY A 163 14.27 9.77 7.57
C GLY A 163 13.77 8.76 8.62
N CYS A 164 14.00 9.10 9.90
CA CYS A 164 13.75 8.19 11.01
C CYS A 164 12.31 8.31 11.51
N VAL A 165 11.40 7.50 10.98
CA VAL A 165 9.98 7.39 11.37
C VAL A 165 9.68 5.92 11.66
N SER A 166 9.00 5.60 12.75
CA SER A 166 8.63 4.22 13.09
C SER A 166 7.61 3.65 12.09
N HIS A 167 7.53 2.33 11.94
CA HIS A 167 6.60 1.68 11.01
C HIS A 167 5.15 2.13 11.19
N THR A 168 4.69 2.22 12.43
CA THR A 168 3.30 2.58 12.75
C THR A 168 3.02 4.07 12.61
N ASP A 169 4.04 4.92 12.65
CA ASP A 169 3.87 6.36 12.53
C ASP A 169 3.91 6.82 11.06
N MET A 170 4.45 6.01 10.15
CA MET A 170 4.61 6.37 8.73
C MET A 170 3.33 6.87 8.07
N ASN A 171 2.18 6.30 8.40
CA ASN A 171 0.88 6.71 7.85
C ASN A 171 0.11 7.72 8.72
N ASN A 172 0.78 8.32 9.71
CA ASN A 172 0.26 9.40 10.56
C ASN A 172 1.20 10.61 10.56
N ASP A 173 2.44 10.45 10.09
CA ASP A 173 3.42 11.53 10.06
C ASP A 173 3.06 12.57 8.99
N HIS A 174 3.00 13.85 9.40
CA HIS A 174 2.60 14.95 8.53
C HIS A 174 3.67 15.25 7.45
N GLY A 175 4.95 15.06 7.74
CA GLY A 175 6.02 15.26 6.76
C GLY A 175 6.00 14.20 5.66
N VAL A 176 5.60 12.97 6.00
CA VAL A 176 5.36 11.90 5.00
C VAL A 176 4.10 12.22 4.20
N TYR A 177 3.02 12.67 4.88
CA TYR A 177 1.80 13.12 4.22
C TYR A 177 2.06 14.16 3.13
N GLU A 178 2.79 15.24 3.46
CA GLU A 178 3.08 16.31 2.49
C GLU A 178 3.76 15.79 1.23
N GLN A 179 4.70 14.85 1.38
CA GLN A 179 5.40 14.26 0.25
C GLN A 179 4.47 13.39 -0.60
N VAL A 180 3.64 12.58 0.05
CA VAL A 180 2.63 11.73 -0.63
C VAL A 180 1.60 12.59 -1.35
N ARG A 181 1.04 13.61 -0.67
CA ARG A 181 0.09 14.55 -1.27
C ARG A 181 0.67 15.22 -2.52
N ASN A 182 1.93 15.65 -2.47
CA ASN A 182 2.59 16.28 -3.63
C ASN A 182 2.81 15.30 -4.80
N PHE A 183 2.83 14.00 -4.53
CA PHE A 183 2.98 12.98 -5.57
C PHE A 183 1.65 12.69 -6.28
N VAL A 184 0.53 12.68 -5.54
CA VAL A 184 -0.82 12.37 -6.07
C VAL A 184 -1.63 13.62 -6.47
N ALA A 185 -1.02 14.81 -6.50
CA ALA A 185 -1.67 16.09 -6.80
C ALA A 185 -1.71 16.42 -8.30
#